data_f0c3150100a2da26a4f0e8983618906c
#
_entry.id   f0c3150100a2da26a4f0e8983618906c
#
_cell.length_a   1.000
_cell.length_b   1.000
_cell.length_c   1.000
_cell.angle_alpha   90.00
_cell.angle_beta   90.00
_cell.angle_gamma   90.00
#
_symmetry.space_group_name_H-M   'P 1'
#
loop_
_entity.id
_entity.type
_entity.pdbx_description
1 polymer ?
#
loop_
_entity_poly.entity_id
_entity_poly.type
_entity_poly.pdbx_seq_one_letter_code
_entity_poly.pdbx_strand_id
1 'polypeptide(L)'
;AFQIRDDLLDLLSTEQQSGKTLGTDLAECKLTLPLIVWLRQLPEKQKQAAIKNLSEGSQIPRIAEQISQSPAMQQVRKILRKFCGQASRFLTDLPDSAAKEALSKLAEILSCPE
;
A
#
# COMPACT_ATOMS: atom_id res chain seq x y z
N ALA A 1 5.41 -7.16 4.28
CA ALA A 1 5.46 -5.73 4.64
C ALA A 1 5.99 -4.87 3.49
N PHE A 2 7.13 -5.23 2.92
CA PHE A 2 7.78 -4.43 1.86
C PHE A 2 6.84 -4.16 0.68
N GLN A 3 6.19 -5.17 0.12
CA GLN A 3 5.26 -5.01 -1.00
C GLN A 3 4.07 -4.12 -0.65
N ILE A 4 3.51 -4.26 0.56
CA ILE A 4 2.39 -3.42 1.01
C ILE A 4 2.81 -1.94 1.07
N ARG A 5 4.04 -1.68 1.53
CA ARG A 5 4.59 -0.31 1.55
C ARG A 5 4.79 0.23 0.13
N ASP A 6 5.31 -0.56 -0.77
CA ASP A 6 5.52 -0.19 -2.18
C ASP A 6 4.19 0.16 -2.87
N ASP A 7 3.17 -0.68 -2.69
CA ASP A 7 1.80 -0.44 -3.17
C ASP A 7 1.19 0.87 -2.61
N LEU A 8 1.46 1.19 -1.33
CA LEU A 8 1.02 2.44 -0.72
C LEU A 8 1.74 3.65 -1.32
N LEU A 9 3.04 3.54 -1.56
CA LEU A 9 3.84 4.63 -2.14
C LEU A 9 3.44 4.94 -3.58
N ASP A 10 3.05 3.95 -4.37
CA ASP A 10 2.54 4.15 -5.74
C ASP A 10 1.30 5.06 -5.76
N LEU A 11 0.49 5.05 -4.70
CA LEU A 11 -0.71 5.87 -4.56
C LEU A 11 -0.48 7.22 -3.86
N LEU A 12 0.57 7.33 -3.04
CA LEU A 12 0.82 8.50 -2.18
C LEU A 12 1.89 9.44 -2.73
N SER A 13 2.82 8.92 -3.54
CA SER A 13 3.92 9.71 -4.07
C SER A 13 3.38 10.74 -5.08
N THR A 14 3.80 11.98 -4.95
CA THR A 14 3.59 12.98 -6.00
C THR A 14 4.59 12.73 -7.13
N GLU A 15 4.24 13.08 -8.37
CA GLU A 15 5.13 12.98 -9.55
C GLU A 15 6.49 13.64 -9.31
N GLN A 16 6.53 14.69 -8.48
CA GLN A 16 7.76 15.41 -8.13
C GLN A 16 8.69 14.64 -7.20
N GLN A 17 8.17 13.70 -6.39
CA GLN A 17 8.96 12.97 -5.38
C GLN A 17 9.49 11.64 -5.89
N SER A 18 8.77 10.96 -6.80
CA SER A 18 9.14 9.62 -7.24
C SER A 18 9.66 9.54 -8.68
N GLY A 19 9.43 10.57 -9.49
CA GLY A 19 9.72 10.54 -10.94
C GLY A 19 8.88 9.48 -11.69
N LYS A 20 7.91 8.87 -11.04
CA LYS A 20 6.99 7.88 -11.62
C LYS A 20 5.59 8.46 -11.72
N THR A 21 4.84 8.06 -12.70
CA THR A 21 3.42 8.37 -12.85
C THR A 21 2.64 7.70 -11.72
N LEU A 22 1.80 8.46 -11.02
CA LEU A 22 0.94 7.94 -9.95
C LEU A 22 -0.02 6.88 -10.48
N GLY A 23 -0.27 5.85 -9.66
CA GLY A 23 -1.23 4.81 -10.00
C GLY A 23 -0.76 3.91 -11.14
N THR A 24 0.56 3.70 -11.29
CA THR A 24 1.12 2.79 -12.28
C THR A 24 0.55 1.38 -12.11
N ASP A 25 0.44 0.90 -10.88
CA ASP A 25 -0.14 -0.40 -10.58
C ASP A 25 -1.62 -0.49 -10.97
N LEU A 26 -2.37 0.59 -10.80
CA LEU A 26 -3.77 0.68 -11.25
C LEU A 26 -3.86 0.67 -12.79
N ALA A 27 -3.00 1.39 -13.46
CA ALA A 27 -2.94 1.43 -14.94
C ALA A 27 -2.60 0.05 -15.53
N GLU A 28 -1.80 -0.74 -14.82
CA GLU A 28 -1.45 -2.11 -15.18
C GLU A 28 -2.46 -3.15 -14.67
N CYS A 29 -3.60 -2.71 -14.12
CA CYS A 29 -4.64 -3.57 -13.54
C CYS A 29 -4.12 -4.53 -12.44
N LYS A 30 -3.08 -4.15 -11.70
CA LYS A 30 -2.56 -4.94 -10.58
C LYS A 30 -3.51 -4.88 -9.40
N LEU A 31 -3.82 -6.04 -8.83
CA LEU A 31 -4.64 -6.17 -7.63
C LEU A 31 -3.79 -5.94 -6.37
N THR A 32 -3.51 -4.68 -6.08
CA THR A 32 -2.78 -4.28 -4.87
C THR A 32 -3.69 -4.29 -3.64
N LEU A 33 -3.08 -4.38 -2.45
CA LEU A 33 -3.86 -4.41 -1.20
C LEU A 33 -4.73 -3.15 -0.99
N PRO A 34 -4.27 -1.92 -1.26
CA PRO A 34 -5.12 -0.73 -1.19
C PRO A 34 -6.35 -0.81 -2.10
N LEU A 35 -6.17 -1.27 -3.34
CA LEU A 35 -7.27 -1.43 -4.28
C LEU A 35 -8.29 -2.46 -3.80
N ILE A 36 -7.84 -3.62 -3.31
CA ILE A 36 -8.71 -4.69 -2.81
C ILE A 36 -9.53 -4.19 -1.61
N VAL A 37 -8.88 -3.53 -0.65
CA VAL A 37 -9.55 -3.03 0.55
C VAL A 37 -10.56 -1.95 0.19
N TRP A 38 -10.20 -1.04 -0.72
CA TRP A 38 -11.11 0.01 -1.19
C TRP A 38 -12.33 -0.58 -1.91
N LEU A 39 -12.16 -1.49 -2.84
CA LEU A 39 -13.26 -2.14 -3.55
C LEU A 39 -14.23 -2.86 -2.60
N ARG A 40 -13.72 -3.45 -1.52
CA ARG A 40 -14.56 -4.11 -0.50
C ARG A 40 -15.43 -3.14 0.30
N GLN A 41 -15.04 -1.87 0.38
CA GLN A 41 -15.77 -0.84 1.10
C GLN A 41 -16.84 -0.16 0.22
N LEU A 42 -16.79 -0.36 -1.10
CA LEU A 42 -17.73 0.27 -2.02
C LEU A 42 -19.07 -0.49 -2.08
N PRO A 43 -20.20 0.24 -2.20
CA PRO A 43 -21.47 -0.34 -2.60
C PRO A 43 -21.34 -1.05 -3.95
N GLU A 44 -22.13 -2.12 -4.16
CA GLU A 44 -21.97 -3.00 -5.32
C GLU A 44 -21.99 -2.27 -6.68
N LYS A 45 -22.91 -1.29 -6.86
CA LYS A 45 -22.97 -0.49 -8.11
C LYS A 45 -21.67 0.29 -8.35
N GLN A 46 -21.11 0.90 -7.30
CA GLN A 46 -19.87 1.69 -7.40
C GLN A 46 -18.67 0.77 -7.65
N LYS A 47 -18.64 -0.39 -7.01
CA LYS A 47 -17.61 -1.42 -7.22
C LYS A 47 -17.58 -1.87 -8.67
N GLN A 48 -18.72 -2.21 -9.25
CA GLN A 48 -18.81 -2.64 -10.65
C GLN A 48 -18.37 -1.53 -11.61
N ALA A 49 -18.77 -0.29 -11.36
CA ALA A 49 -18.33 0.85 -12.16
C ALA A 49 -16.80 1.06 -12.07
N ALA A 50 -16.23 0.94 -10.86
CA ALA A 50 -14.79 1.04 -10.66
C ALA A 50 -14.02 -0.07 -11.38
N ILE A 51 -14.47 -1.32 -11.27
CA ILE A 51 -13.87 -2.46 -11.97
C ILE A 51 -13.91 -2.27 -13.48
N LYS A 52 -15.05 -1.81 -14.02
CA LYS A 52 -15.19 -1.51 -15.45
C LYS A 52 -14.18 -0.44 -15.89
N ASN A 53 -14.11 0.68 -15.18
CA ASN A 53 -13.17 1.76 -15.49
C ASN A 53 -11.71 1.29 -15.45
N LEU A 54 -11.34 0.46 -14.47
CA LEU A 54 -10.01 -0.13 -14.37
C LEU A 54 -9.70 -1.04 -15.56
N SER A 55 -10.65 -1.92 -15.95
CA SER A 55 -10.46 -2.82 -17.10
C SER A 55 -10.34 -2.09 -18.42
N GLU A 56 -10.95 -0.93 -18.56
CA GLU A 56 -10.89 -0.08 -19.74
C GLU A 56 -9.71 0.90 -19.69
N GLY A 57 -8.93 0.92 -18.60
CA GLY A 57 -7.85 1.89 -18.40
C GLY A 57 -8.35 3.33 -18.27
N SER A 58 -9.64 3.51 -17.94
CA SER A 58 -10.26 4.82 -17.85
C SER A 58 -10.29 5.35 -16.42
N GLN A 59 -10.22 6.68 -16.26
CA GLN A 59 -10.33 7.36 -14.97
C GLN A 59 -9.30 6.95 -13.89
N ILE A 60 -8.16 6.41 -14.31
CA ILE A 60 -7.11 5.93 -13.38
C ILE A 60 -6.69 7.00 -12.35
N PRO A 61 -6.38 8.26 -12.72
CA PRO A 61 -6.00 9.28 -11.74
C PRO A 61 -7.10 9.55 -10.71
N ARG A 62 -8.36 9.57 -11.14
CA ARG A 62 -9.50 9.77 -10.25
C ARG A 62 -9.69 8.62 -9.27
N ILE A 63 -9.51 7.38 -9.75
CA ILE A 63 -9.59 6.19 -8.89
C ILE A 63 -8.44 6.20 -7.89
N ALA A 64 -7.21 6.53 -8.29
CA ALA A 64 -6.07 6.67 -7.40
C ALA A 64 -6.33 7.70 -6.30
N GLU A 65 -6.88 8.87 -6.65
CA GLU A 65 -7.26 9.90 -5.69
C GLU A 65 -8.35 9.41 -4.72
N GLN A 66 -9.40 8.75 -5.22
CA GLN A 66 -10.45 8.19 -4.38
C GLN A 66 -9.91 7.16 -3.39
N ILE A 67 -9.00 6.29 -3.80
CA ILE A 67 -8.36 5.31 -2.92
C ILE A 67 -7.53 6.05 -1.87
N SER A 68 -6.68 7.00 -2.28
CA SER A 68 -5.76 7.72 -1.39
C SER A 68 -6.49 8.50 -0.28
N GLN A 69 -7.68 9.03 -0.56
CA GLN A 69 -8.53 9.77 0.38
C GLN A 69 -9.48 8.88 1.19
N SER A 70 -9.54 7.57 0.88
CA SER A 70 -10.49 6.66 1.50
C SER A 70 -10.00 6.09 2.84
N PRO A 71 -10.93 5.59 3.69
CA PRO A 71 -10.58 4.86 4.91
C PRO A 71 -9.76 3.58 4.64
N ALA A 72 -9.78 3.06 3.41
CA ALA A 72 -8.99 1.91 3.00
C ALA A 72 -7.49 2.11 3.26
N MET A 73 -6.98 3.33 3.03
CA MET A 73 -5.57 3.64 3.28
C MET A 73 -5.17 3.48 4.74
N GLN A 74 -6.02 3.91 5.67
CA GLN A 74 -5.77 3.72 7.10
C GLN A 74 -5.78 2.23 7.48
N GLN A 75 -6.69 1.46 6.90
CA GLN A 75 -6.76 0.02 7.12
C GLN A 75 -5.52 -0.70 6.59
N VAL A 76 -5.05 -0.35 5.41
CA VAL A 76 -3.83 -0.92 4.83
C VAL A 76 -2.59 -0.56 5.65
N ARG A 77 -2.47 0.69 6.12
CA ARG A 77 -1.39 1.09 7.05
C ARG A 77 -1.41 0.30 8.35
N LYS A 78 -2.60 0.01 8.89
CA LYS A 78 -2.74 -0.84 10.08
C LYS A 78 -2.27 -2.26 9.83
N ILE A 79 -2.58 -2.83 8.67
CA ILE A 79 -2.11 -4.16 8.25
C ILE A 79 -0.59 -4.16 8.12
N LEU A 80 -0.02 -3.15 7.47
CA LEU A 80 1.43 -3.00 7.32
C LEU A 80 2.14 -2.98 8.69
N ARG A 81 1.67 -2.13 9.61
CA ARG A 81 2.23 -2.05 10.97
C ARG A 81 2.14 -3.37 11.73
N LYS A 82 1.05 -4.13 11.54
CA LYS A 82 0.90 -5.46 12.13
C LYS A 82 2.00 -6.40 11.65
N PHE A 83 2.27 -6.44 10.34
CA PHE A 83 3.33 -7.29 9.79
C PHE A 83 4.73 -6.87 10.26
N CYS A 84 5.00 -5.56 10.29
CA CYS A 84 6.27 -5.05 10.83
C CYS A 84 6.43 -5.39 12.31
N GLY A 85 5.38 -5.25 13.11
CA GLY A 85 5.41 -5.61 14.52
C GLY A 85 5.60 -7.11 14.75
N GLN A 86 5.03 -7.97 13.91
CA GLN A 86 5.30 -9.41 13.95
C GLN A 86 6.75 -9.72 13.61
N ALA A 87 7.31 -9.11 12.56
CA ALA A 87 8.71 -9.26 12.20
C ALA A 87 9.64 -8.84 13.35
N SER A 88 9.37 -7.68 13.97
CA SER A 88 10.15 -7.21 15.12
C SER A 88 10.11 -8.20 16.31
N ARG A 89 8.97 -8.82 16.57
CA ARG A 89 8.86 -9.85 17.62
C ARG A 89 9.74 -11.07 17.36
N PHE A 90 9.79 -11.56 16.12
CA PHE A 90 10.66 -12.66 15.77
C PHE A 90 12.15 -12.33 15.94
N LEU A 91 12.52 -11.05 15.76
CA LEU A 91 13.89 -10.60 15.95
C LEU A 91 14.31 -10.58 17.43
N THR A 92 13.36 -10.49 18.39
CA THR A 92 13.70 -10.46 19.83
C THR A 92 14.39 -11.74 20.30
N ASP A 93 14.08 -12.87 19.68
CA ASP A 93 14.62 -14.19 20.05
C ASP A 93 16.03 -14.44 19.49
N LEU A 94 16.52 -13.55 18.61
CA LEU A 94 17.86 -13.66 18.04
C LEU A 94 18.90 -13.03 18.97
N PRO A 95 20.15 -13.57 18.98
CA PRO A 95 21.26 -12.94 19.69
C PRO A 95 21.51 -11.51 19.20
N ASP A 96 21.96 -10.64 20.10
CA ASP A 96 22.33 -9.28 19.73
C ASP A 96 23.50 -9.26 18.76
N SER A 97 23.31 -8.56 17.66
CA SER A 97 24.28 -8.48 16.56
C SER A 97 23.96 -7.26 15.68
N ALA A 98 24.96 -6.82 14.91
CA ALA A 98 24.77 -5.77 13.91
C ALA A 98 23.69 -6.14 12.87
N ALA A 99 23.57 -7.43 12.53
CA ALA A 99 22.54 -7.92 11.62
C ALA A 99 21.14 -7.78 12.22
N LYS A 100 20.96 -8.14 13.51
CA LYS A 100 19.68 -7.95 14.23
C LYS A 100 19.30 -6.47 14.28
N GLU A 101 20.23 -5.60 14.57
CA GLU A 101 20.01 -4.15 14.61
C GLU A 101 19.58 -3.61 13.23
N ALA A 102 20.26 -4.03 12.15
CA ALA A 102 19.93 -3.63 10.79
C ALA A 102 18.51 -4.11 10.39
N LEU A 103 18.13 -5.35 10.71
CA LEU A 103 16.80 -5.88 10.45
C LEU A 103 15.71 -5.16 11.26
N SER A 104 16.00 -4.80 12.50
CA SER A 104 15.07 -4.03 13.34
C SER A 104 14.81 -2.63 12.76
N LYS A 105 15.87 -1.94 12.34
CA LYS A 105 15.76 -0.64 11.65
C LYS A 105 14.97 -0.75 10.34
N LEU A 106 15.17 -1.83 9.58
CA LEU A 106 14.40 -2.08 8.36
C LEU A 106 12.89 -2.21 8.66
N ALA A 107 12.53 -2.97 9.69
CA ALA A 107 11.14 -3.12 10.12
C ALA A 107 10.50 -1.79 10.54
N GLU A 108 11.26 -0.94 11.25
CA GLU A 108 10.83 0.42 11.63
C GLU A 108 10.59 1.31 10.41
N ILE A 109 11.54 1.36 9.47
CA ILE A 109 11.43 2.15 8.23
C ILE A 109 10.22 1.70 7.41
N LEU A 110 9.99 0.40 7.29
CA LEU A 110 8.86 -0.15 6.55
C LEU A 110 7.52 0.16 7.22
N SER A 111 7.47 0.34 8.54
CA SER A 111 6.23 0.61 9.28
C SER A 111 5.67 2.02 9.08
N CYS A 112 6.49 2.94 8.58
CA CYS A 112 6.15 4.34 8.33
C CYS A 112 6.16 4.64 6.83
N PRO A 113 5.10 4.31 6.09
CA PRO A 113 4.93 4.83 4.73
C PRO A 113 4.53 6.29 4.85
N GLU A 114 5.42 7.16 4.57
CA GLU A 114 5.11 8.58 4.41
C GLU A 114 4.40 8.83 3.10
#